data_acb93db8fbbda4e8a70a7633a7934197
#
_entry.id   acb93db8fbbda4e8a70a7633a7934197
#
_cell.length_a   1.000
_cell.length_b   1.000
_cell.length_c   1.000
_cell.angle_alpha   90.00
_cell.angle_beta   90.00
_cell.angle_gamma   90.00
#
_symmetry.space_group_name_H-M   'P 1'
#
loop_
_entity.id
_entity.type
_entity.pdbx_description
1 polymer ?
#
loop_
_entity_poly.entity_id
_entity_poly.type
_entity_poly.pdbx_seq_one_letter_code
_entity_poly.pdbx_strand_id
1 'polypeptide(L)'
;WKDKEISLNTGAITAHFTNLPEQNTWDRDDTKYWNKKAIGDKEYSTTHFLKPHSWWWLIKLDETTTSIGVVYDKNHIEFEDAEAFFNESIQEDPLLSNVTKKANQSKVNHISSLPYISSKLHQDNVAVIGDAGAFIDPLFSPGLELICQQNEYLTHLLIDYFKYSKKNTKAWNKYEKR
;
A
#
# COMPACT_ATOMS: atom_id res chain seq x y z
N TRP A 1 23.58 -0.83 -0.49
CA TRP A 1 22.70 -0.63 -1.66
C TRP A 1 22.08 0.76 -1.53
N LYS A 2 22.18 1.58 -2.57
CA LYS A 2 21.61 2.93 -2.57
C LYS A 2 20.33 2.90 -3.39
N ASP A 3 19.30 3.61 -2.96
CA ASP A 3 18.07 3.76 -3.72
C ASP A 3 18.30 4.56 -5.00
N LYS A 4 17.59 4.18 -6.05
CA LYS A 4 17.50 4.99 -7.27
C LYS A 4 16.59 6.17 -7.01
N GLU A 5 16.85 7.27 -7.69
CA GLU A 5 15.98 8.44 -7.66
C GLU A 5 14.61 8.11 -8.26
N ILE A 6 13.54 8.44 -7.55
CA ILE A 6 12.15 8.22 -7.95
C ILE A 6 11.44 9.56 -7.98
N SER A 7 10.62 9.78 -9.01
CA SER A 7 9.86 11.03 -9.16
C SER A 7 8.67 11.16 -8.22
N LEU A 8 8.18 10.05 -7.64
CA LEU A 8 7.11 10.06 -6.65
C LEU A 8 7.64 10.53 -5.30
N ASN A 9 6.94 11.45 -4.66
CA ASN A 9 7.30 12.00 -3.36
C ASN A 9 6.12 11.87 -2.40
N THR A 10 5.81 10.62 -2.00
CA THR A 10 4.67 10.30 -1.15
C THR A 10 5.10 9.78 0.21
N GLY A 11 4.26 10.01 1.20
CA GLY A 11 4.31 9.39 2.52
C GLY A 11 3.00 8.70 2.84
N ALA A 12 2.96 7.93 3.93
CA ALA A 12 1.74 7.29 4.41
C ALA A 12 1.59 7.42 5.92
N ILE A 13 0.36 7.56 6.37
CA ILE A 13 0.01 7.53 7.80
C ILE A 13 -1.12 6.52 7.98
N THR A 14 -1.06 5.69 9.02
CA THR A 14 -2.05 4.66 9.24
C THR A 14 -2.25 4.36 10.72
N ALA A 15 -3.45 3.90 11.05
CA ALA A 15 -3.78 3.31 12.34
C ALA A 15 -4.76 2.14 12.15
N HIS A 16 -4.83 1.27 13.15
CA HIS A 16 -5.85 0.23 13.23
C HIS A 16 -7.00 0.71 14.11
N PHE A 17 -8.19 0.36 13.70
CA PHE A 17 -9.43 0.72 14.41
C PHE A 17 -10.21 -0.54 14.74
N THR A 18 -10.80 -0.57 15.93
CA THR A 18 -11.77 -1.58 16.35
C THR A 18 -13.11 -0.94 16.66
N ASN A 19 -14.19 -1.72 16.66
CA ASN A 19 -15.56 -1.26 16.83
C ASN A 19 -16.07 -0.31 15.73
N LEU A 20 -15.63 -0.48 14.49
CA LEU A 20 -16.27 0.19 13.38
C LEU A 20 -17.62 -0.46 13.07
N PRO A 21 -18.64 0.32 12.64
CA PRO A 21 -19.85 -0.27 12.10
C PRO A 21 -19.55 -1.06 10.82
N GLU A 22 -20.35 -2.08 10.54
CA GLU A 22 -20.25 -2.85 9.29
C GLU A 22 -20.38 -1.93 8.08
N GLN A 23 -19.54 -2.11 7.06
CA GLN A 23 -19.53 -1.25 5.87
C GLN A 23 -20.88 -1.19 5.12
N ASN A 24 -21.65 -2.28 5.20
CA ASN A 24 -22.98 -2.32 4.60
C ASN A 24 -24.00 -1.40 5.29
N THR A 25 -23.71 -0.94 6.52
CA THR A 25 -24.58 -0.06 7.32
C THR A 25 -24.19 1.42 7.22
N TRP A 26 -23.14 1.76 6.49
CA TRP A 26 -22.67 3.15 6.41
C TRP A 26 -23.71 4.02 5.71
N ASP A 27 -24.15 5.05 6.42
CA ASP A 27 -25.11 6.02 5.93
C ASP A 27 -24.40 7.12 5.14
N ARG A 28 -24.76 7.26 3.86
CA ARG A 28 -24.34 8.32 2.96
C ARG A 28 -25.55 8.85 2.22
N ASP A 29 -25.54 10.12 1.86
CA ASP A 29 -26.59 10.74 1.06
C ASP A 29 -26.80 10.05 -0.29
N ASP A 30 -25.77 9.33 -0.79
CA ASP A 30 -25.78 8.55 -2.02
C ASP A 30 -25.91 7.03 -1.81
N THR A 31 -26.45 6.57 -0.68
CA THR A 31 -26.59 5.13 -0.34
C THR A 31 -27.21 4.29 -1.45
N LYS A 32 -28.12 4.88 -2.25
CA LYS A 32 -28.67 4.21 -3.45
C LYS A 32 -27.58 3.84 -4.46
N TYR A 33 -26.57 4.67 -4.63
CA TYR A 33 -25.42 4.39 -5.50
C TYR A 33 -24.47 3.39 -4.86
N TRP A 34 -24.14 3.61 -3.59
CA TRP A 34 -23.27 2.75 -2.81
C TRP A 34 -23.79 1.32 -2.72
N ASN A 35 -25.08 1.13 -2.47
CA ASN A 35 -25.71 -0.18 -2.34
C ASN A 35 -26.01 -0.86 -3.68
N LYS A 36 -26.24 -0.11 -4.75
CA LYS A 36 -26.66 -0.67 -6.05
C LYS A 36 -25.51 -1.19 -6.91
N LYS A 37 -24.27 -0.73 -6.73
CA LYS A 37 -23.13 -1.07 -7.60
C LYS A 37 -22.10 -2.01 -6.97
N ALA A 38 -22.23 -2.31 -5.70
CA ALA A 38 -21.32 -3.28 -5.08
C ALA A 38 -21.70 -4.70 -5.51
N ILE A 39 -20.78 -5.40 -6.12
CA ILE A 39 -20.88 -6.83 -6.40
C ILE A 39 -20.28 -7.56 -5.20
N GLY A 40 -21.13 -8.20 -4.39
CA GLY A 40 -20.73 -8.92 -3.19
C GLY A 40 -20.71 -8.07 -1.92
N ASP A 41 -20.19 -8.66 -0.86
CA ASP A 41 -20.11 -8.05 0.46
C ASP A 41 -18.93 -7.08 0.52
N LYS A 42 -19.19 -5.83 0.87
CA LYS A 42 -18.18 -4.76 0.95
C LYS A 42 -17.15 -4.99 2.05
N GLU A 43 -17.49 -5.78 3.05
CA GLU A 43 -16.57 -6.16 4.13
C GLU A 43 -15.30 -6.86 3.61
N TYR A 44 -15.37 -7.49 2.44
CA TYR A 44 -14.22 -8.16 1.80
C TYR A 44 -13.51 -7.32 0.76
N SER A 45 -13.85 -6.05 0.62
CA SER A 45 -13.23 -5.15 -0.35
C SER A 45 -12.39 -4.06 0.33
N THR A 46 -11.37 -3.58 -0.36
CA THR A 46 -10.70 -2.34 0.01
C THR A 46 -11.56 -1.16 -0.44
N THR A 47 -11.91 -0.29 0.49
CA THR A 47 -12.57 0.98 0.15
C THR A 47 -11.53 2.08 0.02
N HIS A 48 -11.57 2.80 -1.10
CA HIS A 48 -10.70 3.94 -1.36
C HIS A 48 -11.49 5.25 -1.35
N PHE A 49 -10.92 6.29 -0.73
CA PHE A 49 -11.40 7.67 -0.79
C PHE A 49 -10.34 8.49 -1.52
N LEU A 50 -10.69 9.04 -2.67
CA LEU A 50 -9.80 9.87 -3.45
C LEU A 50 -10.04 11.33 -3.10
N LYS A 51 -8.99 12.04 -2.68
CA LYS A 51 -9.00 13.47 -2.36
C LYS A 51 -7.90 14.17 -3.17
N PRO A 52 -7.93 15.50 -3.32
CA PRO A 52 -6.81 16.22 -3.91
C PRO A 52 -5.50 15.90 -3.19
N HIS A 53 -4.48 15.47 -3.93
CA HIS A 53 -3.14 15.17 -3.45
C HIS A 53 -3.02 14.05 -2.40
N SER A 54 -4.09 13.28 -2.18
CA SER A 54 -4.08 12.14 -1.25
C SER A 54 -5.14 11.11 -1.62
N TRP A 55 -4.95 9.90 -1.13
CA TRP A 55 -5.99 8.87 -1.16
C TRP A 55 -5.95 8.06 0.13
N TRP A 56 -7.10 7.60 0.56
CA TRP A 56 -7.29 6.86 1.80
C TRP A 56 -7.71 5.43 1.50
N TRP A 57 -7.33 4.52 2.36
CA TRP A 57 -7.83 3.15 2.34
C TRP A 57 -8.55 2.82 3.64
N LEU A 58 -9.55 1.95 3.52
CA LEU A 58 -10.10 1.14 4.58
C LEU A 58 -10.01 -0.31 4.17
N ILE A 59 -9.33 -1.10 4.98
CA ILE A 59 -9.12 -2.53 4.75
C ILE A 59 -9.47 -3.26 6.02
N LYS A 60 -10.51 -4.10 5.97
CA LYS A 60 -10.84 -5.00 7.07
C LYS A 60 -9.79 -6.10 7.14
N LEU A 61 -9.08 -6.21 8.26
CA LEU A 61 -8.01 -7.17 8.48
C LEU A 61 -8.53 -8.48 9.05
N ASP A 62 -9.49 -8.37 9.96
CA ASP A 62 -10.19 -9.49 10.61
C ASP A 62 -11.60 -9.06 11.04
N GLU A 63 -12.30 -9.91 11.82
CA GLU A 63 -13.69 -9.67 12.27
C GLU A 63 -13.84 -8.36 13.05
N THR A 64 -12.80 -7.90 13.72
CA THR A 64 -12.84 -6.78 14.68
C THR A 64 -12.00 -5.59 14.26
N THR A 65 -10.99 -5.78 13.41
CA THR A 65 -9.93 -4.81 13.13
C THR A 65 -9.99 -4.32 11.69
N THR A 66 -9.97 -3.01 11.50
CA THR A 66 -9.88 -2.35 10.22
C THR A 66 -8.63 -1.47 10.17
N SER A 67 -7.83 -1.59 9.13
CA SER A 67 -6.75 -0.64 8.83
C SER A 67 -7.33 0.56 8.09
N ILE A 68 -7.10 1.75 8.62
CA ILE A 68 -7.37 3.02 7.94
C ILE A 68 -6.06 3.74 7.75
N GLY A 69 -5.83 4.26 6.56
CA GLY A 69 -4.64 5.06 6.31
C GLY A 69 -4.78 5.97 5.11
N VAL A 70 -3.82 6.86 4.99
CA VAL A 70 -3.72 7.85 3.92
C VAL A 70 -2.34 7.79 3.28
N VAL A 71 -2.30 7.81 1.95
CA VAL A 71 -1.12 8.16 1.18
C VAL A 71 -1.28 9.60 0.75
N TYR A 72 -0.26 10.42 0.95
CA TYR A 72 -0.27 11.84 0.65
C TYR A 72 0.95 12.26 -0.19
N ASP A 73 0.76 13.24 -1.07
CA ASP A 73 1.82 13.86 -1.87
C ASP A 73 2.50 14.96 -1.05
N LYS A 74 3.76 14.75 -0.71
CA LYS A 74 4.60 15.67 0.09
C LYS A 74 4.92 16.98 -0.64
N ASN A 75 4.68 17.07 -1.94
CA ASN A 75 4.84 18.33 -2.68
C ASN A 75 3.65 19.28 -2.48
N HIS A 76 2.55 18.79 -1.92
CA HIS A 76 1.30 19.53 -1.78
C HIS A 76 0.73 19.51 -0.36
N ILE A 77 1.10 18.52 0.45
CA ILE A 77 0.60 18.36 1.82
C ILE A 77 1.77 18.41 2.77
N GLU A 78 1.76 19.41 3.65
CA GLU A 78 2.74 19.63 4.71
C GLU A 78 2.04 19.63 6.07
N PHE A 79 2.66 19.05 7.08
CA PHE A 79 2.21 19.05 8.47
C PHE A 79 3.42 18.90 9.40
N GLU A 80 3.30 19.41 10.61
CA GLU A 80 4.32 19.26 11.66
C GLU A 80 4.13 17.97 12.46
N ASP A 81 2.88 17.58 12.71
CA ASP A 81 2.49 16.40 13.46
C ASP A 81 1.61 15.48 12.61
N ALA A 82 2.14 14.29 12.33
CA ALA A 82 1.46 13.30 11.50
C ALA A 82 0.18 12.74 12.15
N GLU A 83 0.17 12.59 13.48
CA GLU A 83 -1.01 12.09 14.20
C GLU A 83 -2.11 13.14 14.24
N ALA A 84 -1.76 14.40 14.46
CA ALA A 84 -2.72 15.51 14.40
C ALA A 84 -3.33 15.60 13.00
N PHE A 85 -2.51 15.66 11.95
CA PHE A 85 -2.98 15.70 10.55
C PHE A 85 -3.91 14.53 10.22
N PHE A 86 -3.56 13.30 10.63
CA PHE A 86 -4.37 12.12 10.38
C PHE A 86 -5.74 12.22 11.06
N ASN A 87 -5.77 12.60 12.33
CA ASN A 87 -7.00 12.71 13.10
C ASN A 87 -7.89 13.86 12.61
N GLU A 88 -7.33 15.02 12.30
CA GLU A 88 -8.05 16.15 11.71
C GLU A 88 -8.66 15.78 10.35
N SER A 89 -7.90 15.16 9.48
CA SER A 89 -8.39 14.71 8.16
C SER A 89 -9.51 13.67 8.23
N ILE A 90 -9.52 12.81 9.25
CA ILE A 90 -10.65 11.91 9.54
C ILE A 90 -11.88 12.72 9.97
N GLN A 91 -11.71 13.71 10.84
CA GLN A 91 -12.82 14.53 11.33
C GLN A 91 -13.43 15.43 10.24
N GLU A 92 -12.63 15.89 9.30
CA GLU A 92 -13.08 16.69 8.15
C GLU A 92 -13.90 15.89 7.14
N ASP A 93 -13.72 14.58 7.06
CA ASP A 93 -14.48 13.73 6.16
C ASP A 93 -15.76 13.23 6.84
N PRO A 94 -16.96 13.60 6.36
CA PRO A 94 -18.21 13.28 7.04
C PRO A 94 -18.45 11.79 7.24
N LEU A 95 -18.00 10.94 6.28
CA LEU A 95 -18.15 9.50 6.41
C LEU A 95 -17.14 8.92 7.40
N LEU A 96 -15.84 9.25 7.24
CA LEU A 96 -14.80 8.78 8.14
C LEU A 96 -15.07 9.20 9.58
N SER A 97 -15.44 10.48 9.79
CA SER A 97 -15.81 11.01 11.11
C SER A 97 -16.98 10.24 11.73
N ASN A 98 -18.02 9.93 10.93
CA ASN A 98 -19.18 9.21 11.43
C ASN A 98 -18.83 7.75 11.80
N VAL A 99 -18.12 7.02 10.94
CA VAL A 99 -17.82 5.60 11.16
C VAL A 99 -16.79 5.40 12.28
N THR A 100 -15.87 6.34 12.48
CA THR A 100 -14.82 6.24 13.51
C THR A 100 -15.27 6.81 14.87
N LYS A 101 -16.41 7.48 14.95
CA LYS A 101 -16.90 8.20 16.16
C LYS A 101 -16.89 7.37 17.44
N LYS A 102 -17.15 6.06 17.34
CA LYS A 102 -17.19 5.12 18.47
C LYS A 102 -16.09 4.07 18.41
N ALA A 103 -15.19 4.20 17.44
CA ALA A 103 -14.10 3.26 17.26
C ALA A 103 -12.97 3.52 18.27
N ASN A 104 -12.21 2.47 18.57
CA ASN A 104 -10.97 2.59 19.32
C ASN A 104 -9.83 2.61 18.32
N GLN A 105 -9.04 3.67 18.32
CA GLN A 105 -7.88 3.85 17.47
C GLN A 105 -6.62 3.33 18.16
N SER A 106 -5.79 2.57 17.43
CA SER A 106 -4.44 2.21 17.87
C SER A 106 -3.48 3.40 17.72
N LYS A 107 -2.21 3.19 18.10
CA LYS A 107 -1.14 4.15 17.81
C LYS A 107 -1.07 4.43 16.30
N VAL A 108 -0.94 5.70 15.95
CA VAL A 108 -0.70 6.14 14.58
C VAL A 108 0.75 5.83 14.17
N ASN A 109 0.91 5.27 12.99
CA ASN A 109 2.21 5.01 12.38
C ASN A 109 2.40 5.91 11.17
N HIS A 110 3.58 6.51 11.05
CA HIS A 110 3.94 7.40 9.96
C HIS A 110 5.15 6.85 9.18
N ILE A 111 4.99 6.74 7.87
CA ILE A 111 6.05 6.37 6.91
C ILE A 111 6.32 7.62 6.09
N SER A 112 7.39 8.32 6.41
CA SER A 112 7.73 9.63 5.81
C SER A 112 8.14 9.55 4.34
N SER A 113 8.57 8.38 3.85
CA SER A 113 8.89 8.14 2.44
C SER A 113 8.40 6.75 2.05
N LEU A 114 7.40 6.71 1.19
CA LEU A 114 6.76 5.46 0.79
C LEU A 114 7.46 4.81 -0.41
N PRO A 115 7.74 5.51 -1.54
CA PRO A 115 8.36 4.89 -2.70
C PRO A 115 9.86 4.72 -2.55
N TYR A 116 10.36 3.57 -2.97
CA TYR A 116 11.80 3.31 -3.09
C TYR A 116 12.08 2.24 -4.15
N ILE A 117 13.27 2.26 -4.72
CA ILE A 117 13.81 1.22 -5.60
C ILE A 117 15.27 0.99 -5.23
N SER A 118 15.60 -0.24 -4.88
CA SER A 118 16.99 -0.65 -4.68
C SER A 118 17.82 -0.39 -5.94
N SER A 119 19.02 0.13 -5.77
CA SER A 119 19.96 0.36 -6.88
C SER A 119 20.36 -0.95 -7.57
N LYS A 120 20.23 -2.09 -6.88
CA LYS A 120 20.49 -3.44 -7.38
C LYS A 120 19.43 -4.40 -6.88
N LEU A 121 18.96 -5.29 -7.75
CA LEU A 121 18.07 -6.39 -7.37
C LEU A 121 18.84 -7.69 -7.11
N HIS A 122 20.09 -7.78 -7.55
CA HIS A 122 20.98 -8.89 -7.16
C HIS A 122 22.43 -8.44 -7.02
N GLN A 123 23.16 -9.08 -6.12
CA GLN A 123 24.61 -8.94 -6.00
C GLN A 123 25.17 -10.23 -5.39
N ASP A 124 26.26 -10.74 -5.97
CA ASP A 124 26.93 -11.97 -5.55
C ASP A 124 25.94 -13.15 -5.47
N ASN A 125 25.67 -13.64 -4.26
CA ASN A 125 24.76 -14.76 -3.98
C ASN A 125 23.42 -14.29 -3.37
N VAL A 126 23.13 -13.00 -3.43
CA VAL A 126 21.90 -12.41 -2.87
C VAL A 126 21.07 -11.84 -4.00
N ALA A 127 19.78 -12.16 -4.01
CA ALA A 127 18.77 -11.51 -4.83
C ALA A 127 17.61 -11.04 -3.95
N VAL A 128 16.99 -9.92 -4.28
CA VAL A 128 15.85 -9.36 -3.55
C VAL A 128 14.62 -9.34 -4.46
N ILE A 129 13.47 -9.59 -3.87
CA ILE A 129 12.16 -9.65 -4.53
C ILE A 129 11.13 -8.84 -3.77
N GLY A 130 10.07 -8.44 -4.46
CA GLY A 130 8.95 -7.69 -3.86
C GLY A 130 9.41 -6.41 -3.20
N ASP A 131 8.83 -6.14 -2.07
CA ASP A 131 9.12 -4.93 -1.28
C ASP A 131 10.56 -4.83 -0.80
N ALA A 132 11.32 -5.92 -0.74
CA ALA A 132 12.76 -5.84 -0.49
C ALA A 132 13.55 -5.20 -1.65
N GLY A 133 12.99 -5.22 -2.86
CA GLY A 133 13.61 -4.65 -4.06
C GLY A 133 13.05 -3.30 -4.45
N ALA A 134 11.75 -3.12 -4.37
CA ALA A 134 11.08 -1.89 -4.77
C ALA A 134 9.67 -1.79 -4.16
N PHE A 135 9.29 -0.58 -3.82
CA PHE A 135 7.92 -0.24 -3.47
C PHE A 135 7.54 1.07 -4.16
N ILE A 136 6.35 1.17 -4.70
CA ILE A 136 5.90 2.38 -5.39
C ILE A 136 4.67 2.92 -4.65
N ASP A 137 3.51 2.90 -5.28
CA ASP A 137 2.24 3.32 -4.69
C ASP A 137 1.30 2.12 -4.61
N PRO A 138 0.67 1.84 -3.44
CA PRO A 138 -0.15 0.65 -3.28
C PRO A 138 -1.61 0.82 -3.72
N LEU A 139 -2.01 1.93 -4.35
CA LEU A 139 -3.41 2.20 -4.74
C LEU A 139 -4.04 1.05 -5.54
N PHE A 140 -3.30 0.46 -6.47
CA PHE A 140 -3.75 -0.67 -7.28
C PHE A 140 -3.19 -2.02 -6.83
N SER A 141 -2.61 -2.09 -5.64
CA SER A 141 -2.04 -3.32 -5.04
C SER A 141 -1.08 -4.10 -5.95
N PRO A 142 -0.11 -3.48 -6.63
CA PRO A 142 0.77 -4.16 -7.60
C PRO A 142 1.78 -5.11 -6.94
N GLY A 143 1.95 -5.05 -5.61
CA GLY A 143 3.00 -5.77 -4.89
C GLY A 143 2.95 -7.29 -5.08
N LEU A 144 1.78 -7.91 -4.99
CA LEU A 144 1.63 -9.36 -5.19
C LEU A 144 1.98 -9.80 -6.62
N GLU A 145 1.57 -9.03 -7.62
CA GLU A 145 1.91 -9.32 -9.02
C GLU A 145 3.43 -9.24 -9.24
N LEU A 146 4.06 -8.18 -8.73
CA LEU A 146 5.51 -8.01 -8.80
C LEU A 146 6.26 -9.16 -8.13
N ILE A 147 5.84 -9.57 -6.94
CA ILE A 147 6.43 -10.72 -6.23
C ILE A 147 6.29 -12.00 -7.06
N CYS A 148 5.11 -12.28 -7.61
CA CYS A 148 4.88 -13.47 -8.42
C CYS A 148 5.78 -13.48 -9.66
N GLN A 149 5.83 -12.39 -10.42
CA GLN A 149 6.67 -12.27 -11.60
C GLN A 149 8.17 -12.38 -11.28
N GLN A 150 8.62 -11.74 -10.22
CA GLN A 150 10.01 -11.79 -9.79
C GLN A 150 10.40 -13.20 -9.31
N ASN A 151 9.53 -13.88 -8.56
CA ASN A 151 9.74 -15.27 -8.13
C ASN A 151 9.87 -16.22 -9.30
N GLU A 152 8.97 -16.13 -10.28
CA GLU A 152 9.03 -16.96 -11.49
C GLU A 152 10.35 -16.74 -12.21
N TYR A 153 10.71 -15.49 -12.45
CA TYR A 153 11.91 -15.15 -13.20
C TYR A 153 13.19 -15.57 -12.47
N LEU A 154 13.27 -15.31 -11.16
CA LEU A 154 14.41 -15.72 -10.33
C LEU A 154 14.54 -17.24 -10.28
N THR A 155 13.43 -17.96 -10.17
CA THR A 155 13.42 -19.43 -10.18
C THR A 155 14.04 -19.97 -11.48
N HIS A 156 13.68 -19.44 -12.64
CA HIS A 156 14.30 -19.84 -13.90
C HIS A 156 15.81 -19.57 -13.94
N LEU A 157 16.24 -18.39 -13.44
CA LEU A 157 17.67 -18.06 -13.35
C LEU A 157 18.45 -19.03 -12.46
N LEU A 158 17.84 -19.44 -11.34
CA LEU A 158 18.45 -20.37 -10.39
C LEU A 158 18.52 -21.80 -10.94
N ILE A 159 17.44 -22.27 -11.60
CA ILE A 159 17.41 -23.57 -12.27
C ILE A 159 18.52 -23.65 -13.33
N ASP A 160 18.64 -22.63 -14.18
CA ASP A 160 19.69 -22.57 -15.19
C ASP A 160 21.09 -22.55 -14.56
N TYR A 161 21.27 -21.78 -13.50
CA TYR A 161 22.55 -21.73 -12.78
C TYR A 161 22.95 -23.09 -12.22
N PHE A 162 22.04 -23.80 -11.54
CA PHE A 162 22.34 -25.10 -10.96
C PHE A 162 22.49 -26.19 -12.03
N LYS A 163 21.71 -26.13 -13.12
CA LYS A 163 21.78 -27.11 -14.21
C LYS A 163 23.07 -27.02 -15.01
N TYR A 164 23.54 -25.80 -15.27
CA TYR A 164 24.70 -25.58 -16.12
C TYR A 164 25.97 -25.18 -15.37
N SER A 165 25.90 -25.06 -14.04
CA SER A 165 26.97 -24.58 -13.17
C SER A 165 27.61 -23.27 -13.66
N LYS A 166 26.86 -22.45 -14.36
CA LYS A 166 27.32 -21.20 -14.97
C LYS A 166 26.31 -20.09 -14.84
N LYS A 167 26.74 -18.95 -14.32
CA LYS A 167 25.91 -17.73 -14.22
C LYS A 167 25.73 -17.12 -15.62
N ASN A 168 24.49 -17.08 -16.11
CA ASN A 168 24.14 -16.36 -17.34
C ASN A 168 24.04 -14.84 -17.04
N THR A 169 25.16 -14.15 -17.14
CA THR A 169 25.26 -12.72 -16.81
C THR A 169 24.25 -11.86 -17.58
N LYS A 170 23.95 -12.20 -18.85
CA LYS A 170 22.98 -11.46 -19.65
C LYS A 170 21.55 -11.58 -19.08
N ALA A 171 21.17 -12.78 -18.64
CA ALA A 171 19.87 -13.02 -18.03
C ALA A 171 19.75 -12.35 -16.66
N TRP A 172 20.80 -12.42 -15.82
CA TRP A 172 20.85 -11.72 -14.54
C TRP A 172 20.81 -10.20 -14.69
N ASN A 173 21.48 -9.62 -15.68
CA ASN A 173 21.39 -8.19 -15.99
C ASN A 173 19.99 -7.77 -16.48
N LYS A 174 19.24 -8.70 -17.08
CA LYS A 174 17.85 -8.45 -17.46
C LYS A 174 16.92 -8.44 -16.24
N TYR A 175 17.21 -9.24 -15.23
CA TYR A 175 16.52 -9.21 -13.92
C TYR A 175 16.64 -7.83 -13.25
N GLU A 176 17.83 -7.20 -13.30
CA GLU A 176 18.09 -5.86 -12.80
C GLU A 176 17.25 -4.74 -13.43
N LYS A 177 16.73 -4.96 -14.63
CA LYS A 177 16.02 -3.93 -15.42
C LYS A 177 14.50 -4.06 -15.38
N ARG A 178 13.99 -5.04 -14.67
CA ARG A 178 12.56 -5.29 -14.51
C ARG A 178 12.06 -4.78 -13.19
#